data_6463c4b84926fcc16363ad13965e796f
#
_entry.id   6463c4b84926fcc16363ad13965e796f
#
_cell.length_a   1.000
_cell.length_b   1.000
_cell.length_c   1.000
_cell.angle_alpha   90.00
_cell.angle_beta   90.00
_cell.angle_gamma   90.00
#
_symmetry.space_group_name_H-M   'P 1'
#
loop_
_entity.id
_entity.type
_entity.pdbx_description
1 polymer ?
#
loop_
_entity_poly.entity_id
_entity_poly.type
_entity_poly.pdbx_seq_one_letter_code
_entity_poly.pdbx_strand_id
1 'polypeptide(L)'
;MKMSTVIMPCNGTGLIDPTSAVAGDFSKWSFASIDWSNGKDGPTGWSKGRPMDAETGMVEQAARLVAANPLQKVGVYRNIVAAQPWFPSVAAKLRDPQYSGWFLPFADGATLAPRCDSPDAPQKPLCSDLFHGTQQVPRWPITVPHASNDGNCSAPGCDCGGVPCGRYLFDHTNASMRAWLINEHILGATGIGNDNISAIYLDDNWQTMPGAESPSPLGGPTEIGYPLFNTTTSPPTLYDGVISDLGFNAAEVKAQTDGWKETMRQVQAAVLKAGGWSWAWFLPAKPAPQSSKKACVAYFDSSTTKSYATGAIQMSMSHTEVTDPVHHTSTYKYTSPVEDLASFLLVRGPYAYLGAGWAGCDCYPNFYSGFERDYGVPKTASFAETSVGSAVFARSWTKAEVSFDCNTGKGVITMKQPE
;
A
#
# COMPACT_ATOMS: atom_id res chain seq x y z
N MET A 1 -11.12 15.45 -19.81
CA MET A 1 -10.95 14.27 -18.94
C MET A 1 -10.60 14.77 -17.54
N LYS A 2 -11.39 14.42 -16.53
CA LYS A 2 -11.05 14.81 -15.15
C LYS A 2 -9.68 14.28 -14.76
N MET A 3 -8.99 14.97 -13.85
CA MET A 3 -7.72 14.50 -13.29
C MET A 3 -7.90 13.13 -12.65
N SER A 4 -6.92 12.25 -12.85
CA SER A 4 -6.84 10.99 -12.11
C SER A 4 -6.22 11.27 -10.74
N THR A 5 -7.05 11.40 -9.74
CA THR A 5 -6.64 11.68 -8.37
C THR A 5 -6.92 10.50 -7.46
N VAL A 6 -6.08 10.29 -6.46
CA VAL A 6 -6.22 9.20 -5.49
C VAL A 6 -6.12 9.71 -4.07
N ILE A 7 -6.93 9.13 -3.22
CA ILE A 7 -6.84 9.25 -1.76
C ILE A 7 -6.85 7.86 -1.15
N MET A 8 -6.11 7.68 -0.06
CA MET A 8 -6.18 6.48 0.78
C MET A 8 -6.85 6.83 2.10
N PRO A 9 -8.20 6.78 2.15
CA PRO A 9 -8.92 7.18 3.34
C PRO A 9 -8.96 6.06 4.37
N CYS A 10 -8.92 6.47 5.64
CA CYS A 10 -9.17 5.61 6.77
C CYS A 10 -9.82 6.42 7.89
N ASN A 11 -10.79 5.85 8.56
CA ASN A 11 -11.32 6.35 9.82
C ASN A 11 -11.15 5.25 10.87
N GLY A 12 -10.31 5.48 11.88
CA GLY A 12 -10.04 4.49 12.93
C GLY A 12 -11.27 4.11 13.74
N THR A 13 -12.23 5.02 13.92
CA THR A 13 -13.36 4.85 14.84
C THR A 13 -14.68 4.44 14.19
N GLY A 14 -14.73 4.37 12.86
CA GLY A 14 -15.96 4.00 12.14
C GLY A 14 -15.77 4.01 10.63
N LEU A 15 -16.87 3.90 9.92
CA LEU A 15 -16.85 4.08 8.46
C LEU A 15 -16.80 5.57 8.11
N ILE A 16 -16.11 5.87 7.03
CA ILE A 16 -15.97 7.22 6.50
C ILE A 16 -17.32 7.66 5.93
N ASP A 17 -17.79 8.86 6.30
CA ASP A 17 -18.83 9.55 5.57
C ASP A 17 -18.22 10.22 4.32
N PRO A 18 -18.55 9.73 3.10
CA PRO A 18 -17.95 10.23 1.87
C PRO A 18 -18.18 11.72 1.60
N THR A 19 -19.24 12.29 2.19
CA THR A 19 -19.67 13.68 1.97
C THR A 19 -19.26 14.62 3.09
N SER A 20 -18.60 14.10 4.12
CA SER A 20 -18.20 14.89 5.28
C SER A 20 -17.21 16.00 4.88
N ALA A 21 -17.57 17.24 5.16
CA ALA A 21 -16.68 18.39 4.96
C ALA A 21 -15.41 18.31 5.83
N VAL A 22 -15.50 17.67 6.99
CA VAL A 22 -14.36 17.46 7.91
C VAL A 22 -13.37 16.47 7.32
N ALA A 23 -13.88 15.47 6.62
CA ALA A 23 -13.07 14.45 5.97
C ALA A 23 -12.59 14.86 4.55
N GLY A 24 -12.79 16.10 4.12
CA GLY A 24 -12.27 16.64 2.87
C GLY A 24 -13.05 16.24 1.60
N ASP A 25 -14.32 15.83 1.72
CA ASP A 25 -15.19 15.45 0.60
C ASP A 25 -14.54 14.41 -0.33
N PHE A 26 -14.48 13.17 0.14
CA PHE A 26 -13.87 12.05 -0.62
C PHE A 26 -14.52 11.82 -1.98
N SER A 27 -15.75 12.28 -2.16
CA SER A 27 -16.48 12.15 -3.44
C SER A 27 -15.82 12.92 -4.59
N LYS A 28 -14.97 13.91 -4.31
CA LYS A 28 -14.22 14.66 -5.33
C LYS A 28 -13.08 13.88 -5.96
N TRP A 29 -12.52 12.93 -5.22
CA TRP A 29 -11.41 12.12 -5.71
C TRP A 29 -11.89 11.10 -6.73
N SER A 30 -11.11 10.89 -7.78
CA SER A 30 -11.48 9.92 -8.82
C SER A 30 -11.26 8.47 -8.41
N PHE A 31 -10.38 8.25 -7.43
CA PHE A 31 -10.07 6.95 -6.88
C PHE A 31 -9.86 7.05 -5.36
N ALA A 32 -10.44 6.14 -4.61
CA ALA A 32 -10.23 5.97 -3.18
C ALA A 32 -9.76 4.55 -2.89
N SER A 33 -8.66 4.40 -2.18
CA SER A 33 -8.15 3.10 -1.73
C SER A 33 -8.34 2.96 -0.24
N ILE A 34 -9.15 2.01 0.19
CA ILE A 34 -9.53 1.81 1.59
C ILE A 34 -8.44 0.99 2.27
N ASP A 35 -7.91 1.54 3.37
CA ASP A 35 -6.97 0.84 4.23
C ASP A 35 -7.68 -0.20 5.12
N TRP A 36 -6.97 -1.27 5.49
CA TRP A 36 -7.49 -2.32 6.37
C TRP A 36 -7.89 -1.80 7.76
N SER A 37 -7.26 -0.74 8.23
CA SER A 37 -7.51 -0.14 9.55
C SER A 37 -8.78 0.71 9.61
N ASN A 38 -9.49 0.88 8.49
CA ASN A 38 -10.75 1.61 8.45
C ASN A 38 -11.81 0.92 9.33
N GLY A 39 -12.44 1.70 10.22
CA GLY A 39 -13.46 1.20 11.15
C GLY A 39 -12.93 0.26 12.25
N LYS A 40 -11.61 0.26 12.51
CA LYS A 40 -10.96 -0.69 13.41
C LYS A 40 -11.34 -0.51 14.89
N ASP A 41 -11.28 0.72 15.43
CA ASP A 41 -11.17 0.98 16.86
C ASP A 41 -12.45 1.50 17.55
N GLY A 42 -13.44 1.97 16.83
CA GLY A 42 -14.69 2.53 17.39
C GLY A 42 -15.45 1.58 18.31
N PRO A 43 -16.53 2.04 18.97
CA PRO A 43 -17.37 1.20 19.84
C PRO A 43 -17.86 -0.08 19.16
N THR A 44 -18.11 0.01 17.84
CA THR A 44 -18.50 -1.09 16.97
C THR A 44 -17.38 -1.52 16.02
N GLY A 45 -16.13 -1.12 16.33
CA GLY A 45 -14.98 -1.41 15.49
C GLY A 45 -14.77 -2.92 15.32
N TRP A 46 -14.39 -3.31 14.10
CA TRP A 46 -14.23 -4.71 13.74
C TRP A 46 -13.14 -5.43 14.57
N SER A 47 -12.18 -4.69 15.15
CA SER A 47 -11.16 -5.28 16.02
C SER A 47 -11.72 -5.83 17.34
N LYS A 48 -12.91 -5.43 17.74
CA LYS A 48 -13.60 -5.89 18.94
C LYS A 48 -14.46 -7.14 18.72
N GLY A 49 -14.80 -7.42 17.47
CA GLY A 49 -15.49 -8.64 17.07
C GLY A 49 -14.63 -9.89 17.20
N ARG A 50 -15.28 -11.04 17.33
CA ARG A 50 -14.62 -12.34 17.22
C ARG A 50 -15.47 -13.27 16.34
N PRO A 51 -14.96 -13.72 15.20
CA PRO A 51 -13.67 -13.34 14.60
C PRO A 51 -13.61 -11.84 14.22
N MET A 52 -12.40 -11.29 14.12
CA MET A 52 -12.21 -9.96 13.57
C MET A 52 -12.56 -9.96 12.08
N ASP A 53 -13.08 -8.83 11.56
CA ASP A 53 -13.54 -8.77 10.17
C ASP A 53 -13.24 -7.42 9.52
N ALA A 54 -12.00 -7.25 9.10
CA ALA A 54 -11.60 -6.09 8.30
C ALA A 54 -12.13 -6.16 6.86
N GLU A 55 -12.42 -7.35 6.34
CA GLU A 55 -12.85 -7.52 4.95
C GLU A 55 -14.26 -6.95 4.73
N THR A 56 -15.22 -7.30 5.58
CA THR A 56 -16.58 -6.75 5.50
C THR A 56 -16.58 -5.24 5.66
N GLY A 57 -15.78 -4.70 6.59
CA GLY A 57 -15.65 -3.24 6.76
C GLY A 57 -15.17 -2.52 5.51
N MET A 58 -14.21 -3.08 4.77
CA MET A 58 -13.74 -2.51 3.50
C MET A 58 -14.80 -2.59 2.40
N VAL A 59 -15.53 -3.70 2.30
CA VAL A 59 -16.63 -3.87 1.31
C VAL A 59 -17.76 -2.88 1.58
N GLU A 60 -18.16 -2.72 2.83
CA GLU A 60 -19.20 -1.76 3.22
C GLU A 60 -18.77 -0.32 2.93
N GLN A 61 -17.51 0.01 3.23
CA GLN A 61 -16.96 1.31 2.90
C GLN A 61 -16.92 1.56 1.38
N ALA A 62 -16.55 0.54 0.59
CA ALA A 62 -16.54 0.65 -0.87
C ALA A 62 -17.95 0.94 -1.40
N ALA A 63 -18.96 0.25 -0.91
CA ALA A 63 -20.36 0.48 -1.30
C ALA A 63 -20.81 1.90 -0.98
N ARG A 64 -20.46 2.45 0.19
CA ARG A 64 -20.78 3.84 0.57
C ARG A 64 -20.11 4.86 -0.35
N LEU A 65 -18.84 4.65 -0.69
CA LEU A 65 -18.11 5.55 -1.59
C LEU A 65 -18.72 5.57 -3.00
N VAL A 66 -19.00 4.38 -3.56
CA VAL A 66 -19.62 4.26 -4.89
C VAL A 66 -21.04 4.83 -4.90
N ALA A 67 -21.83 4.65 -3.83
CA ALA A 67 -23.16 5.23 -3.71
C ALA A 67 -23.12 6.77 -3.70
N ALA A 68 -22.11 7.37 -3.05
CA ALA A 68 -21.93 8.83 -3.02
C ALA A 68 -21.42 9.37 -4.37
N ASN A 69 -20.58 8.63 -5.08
CA ASN A 69 -20.08 9.01 -6.40
C ASN A 69 -19.89 7.76 -7.28
N PRO A 70 -20.88 7.42 -8.14
CA PRO A 70 -20.79 6.24 -9.02
C PRO A 70 -19.65 6.27 -10.04
N LEU A 71 -19.02 7.42 -10.25
CA LEU A 71 -17.86 7.56 -11.14
C LEU A 71 -16.53 7.33 -10.40
N GLN A 72 -16.54 7.33 -9.06
CA GLN A 72 -15.37 7.07 -8.26
C GLN A 72 -14.98 5.59 -8.38
N LYS A 73 -13.69 5.35 -8.59
CA LYS A 73 -13.14 4.01 -8.49
C LYS A 73 -12.73 3.74 -7.06
N VAL A 74 -12.93 2.53 -6.59
CA VAL A 74 -12.59 2.16 -5.21
C VAL A 74 -11.65 0.97 -5.24
N GLY A 75 -10.60 1.04 -4.43
CA GLY A 75 -9.68 -0.04 -4.16
C GLY A 75 -9.70 -0.46 -2.69
N VAL A 76 -9.24 -1.67 -2.42
CA VAL A 76 -9.06 -2.19 -1.07
C VAL A 76 -7.65 -2.69 -0.86
N TYR A 77 -7.20 -2.62 0.38
CA TYR A 77 -5.92 -3.12 0.82
C TYR A 77 -5.86 -4.65 0.83
N ARG A 78 -4.73 -5.19 0.41
CA ARG A 78 -4.31 -6.57 0.66
C ARG A 78 -2.82 -6.63 0.95
N ASN A 79 -2.46 -7.37 1.99
CA ASN A 79 -1.06 -7.69 2.21
C ASN A 79 -0.74 -9.02 1.50
N ILE A 80 0.34 -9.03 0.74
CA ILE A 80 0.75 -10.21 -0.03
C ILE A 80 1.97 -10.90 0.54
N VAL A 81 2.56 -10.37 1.61
CA VAL A 81 3.66 -10.97 2.35
C VAL A 81 3.17 -11.44 3.71
N ALA A 82 2.54 -10.53 4.45
CA ALA A 82 2.02 -10.82 5.78
C ALA A 82 0.57 -11.34 5.72
N ALA A 83 0.37 -12.55 6.19
CA ALA A 83 -0.95 -13.13 6.40
C ALA A 83 -1.55 -12.56 7.70
N GLN A 84 -2.53 -11.72 7.55
CA GLN A 84 -3.10 -10.94 8.65
C GLN A 84 -4.38 -11.63 9.17
N PRO A 85 -4.40 -12.10 10.42
CA PRO A 85 -5.52 -12.89 10.97
C PRO A 85 -6.82 -12.08 11.20
N TRP A 86 -6.78 -10.76 11.03
CA TRP A 86 -8.00 -9.93 11.05
C TRP A 86 -8.74 -9.89 9.72
N PHE A 87 -8.23 -10.60 8.72
CA PHE A 87 -8.96 -10.95 7.50
C PHE A 87 -9.60 -12.33 7.68
N PRO A 88 -10.92 -12.46 7.74
CA PRO A 88 -11.59 -13.74 7.95
C PRO A 88 -11.16 -14.84 6.98
N SER A 89 -10.95 -14.48 5.71
CA SER A 89 -10.48 -15.40 4.69
C SER A 89 -9.10 -15.98 5.01
N VAL A 90 -8.19 -15.19 5.59
CA VAL A 90 -6.86 -15.60 6.05
C VAL A 90 -6.96 -16.39 7.34
N ALA A 91 -7.70 -15.88 8.34
CA ALA A 91 -7.86 -16.54 9.62
C ALA A 91 -8.45 -17.95 9.48
N ALA A 92 -9.36 -18.17 8.54
CA ALA A 92 -9.91 -19.50 8.26
C ALA A 92 -8.84 -20.49 7.81
N LYS A 93 -7.85 -20.04 7.00
CA LYS A 93 -6.75 -20.89 6.56
C LYS A 93 -5.70 -21.11 7.64
N LEU A 94 -5.44 -20.11 8.48
CA LEU A 94 -4.52 -20.24 9.62
C LEU A 94 -5.01 -21.25 10.66
N ARG A 95 -6.33 -21.38 10.86
CA ARG A 95 -6.93 -22.32 11.83
C ARG A 95 -6.97 -23.76 11.35
N ASP A 96 -6.96 -23.98 10.05
CA ASP A 96 -7.14 -25.30 9.46
C ASP A 96 -5.78 -25.96 9.19
N PRO A 97 -5.44 -27.05 9.89
CA PRO A 97 -4.16 -27.73 9.74
C PRO A 97 -3.83 -28.19 8.31
N GLN A 98 -4.85 -28.40 7.46
CA GLN A 98 -4.60 -28.77 6.06
C GLN A 98 -3.88 -27.69 5.25
N TYR A 99 -3.92 -26.42 5.72
CA TYR A 99 -3.25 -25.29 5.08
C TYR A 99 -1.98 -24.85 5.81
N SER A 100 -1.50 -25.59 6.81
CA SER A 100 -0.29 -25.23 7.56
C SER A 100 0.91 -24.94 6.64
N GLY A 101 1.10 -25.71 5.58
CA GLY A 101 2.14 -25.49 4.58
C GLY A 101 1.95 -24.27 3.67
N TRP A 102 0.92 -23.43 3.90
CA TRP A 102 0.74 -22.15 3.20
C TRP A 102 1.43 -21.00 3.91
N PHE A 103 1.89 -21.23 5.13
CA PHE A 103 2.51 -20.25 5.99
C PHE A 103 3.86 -20.73 6.45
N LEU A 104 4.77 -19.79 6.68
CA LEU A 104 6.10 -20.14 7.16
C LEU A 104 6.07 -20.59 8.63
N PRO A 105 6.69 -21.71 8.99
CA PRO A 105 6.81 -22.12 10.38
C PRO A 105 7.94 -21.37 11.09
N PHE A 106 7.93 -21.39 12.42
CA PHE A 106 9.13 -21.10 13.21
C PHE A 106 10.17 -22.17 12.99
N ALA A 107 11.45 -21.77 12.98
CA ALA A 107 12.56 -22.72 13.09
C ALA A 107 12.64 -23.34 14.48
N ASP A 108 13.30 -24.50 14.56
CA ASP A 108 13.67 -25.07 15.85
C ASP A 108 14.56 -24.10 16.64
N GLY A 109 14.22 -23.86 17.91
CA GLY A 109 14.95 -22.95 18.77
C GLY A 109 14.71 -21.46 18.52
N ALA A 110 13.68 -21.08 17.75
CA ALA A 110 13.29 -19.68 17.53
C ALA A 110 13.02 -18.98 18.87
N THR A 111 13.40 -17.69 18.93
CA THR A 111 13.27 -16.88 20.16
C THR A 111 12.06 -15.98 20.18
N LEU A 112 11.47 -15.69 19.01
CA LEU A 112 10.20 -14.98 18.89
C LEU A 112 9.05 -15.95 19.21
N ALA A 113 8.32 -15.70 20.25
CA ALA A 113 7.29 -16.61 20.76
C ALA A 113 5.93 -15.89 20.84
N PRO A 114 4.81 -16.60 21.10
CA PRO A 114 4.71 -17.91 21.73
C PRO A 114 4.54 -19.07 20.74
N ARG A 115 5.50 -19.96 20.73
CA ARG A 115 5.37 -21.28 20.10
C ARG A 115 4.62 -22.22 21.05
N CYS A 116 3.99 -23.26 20.48
CA CYS A 116 3.28 -24.26 21.29
C CYS A 116 4.22 -25.11 22.16
N ASP A 117 5.46 -25.28 21.74
CA ASP A 117 6.52 -26.00 22.47
C ASP A 117 7.28 -25.14 23.50
N SER A 118 6.98 -23.83 23.59
CA SER A 118 7.62 -22.96 24.57
C SER A 118 7.26 -23.39 26.00
N PRO A 119 8.24 -23.42 26.95
CA PRO A 119 7.98 -23.71 28.35
C PRO A 119 6.91 -22.81 28.97
N ASP A 120 6.73 -21.61 28.45
CA ASP A 120 5.74 -20.65 28.88
C ASP A 120 4.36 -20.82 28.19
N ALA A 121 4.26 -21.72 27.21
CA ALA A 121 3.05 -21.95 26.43
C ALA A 121 1.88 -22.56 27.23
N PRO A 122 2.07 -23.43 28.23
CA PRO A 122 0.97 -24.09 28.93
C PRO A 122 -0.03 -23.18 29.62
N GLN A 123 0.36 -21.93 29.85
CA GLN A 123 -0.52 -20.95 30.50
C GLN A 123 -1.23 -20.00 29.50
N LYS A 124 -0.99 -20.18 28.20
CA LYS A 124 -1.54 -19.31 27.16
C LYS A 124 -2.67 -20.02 26.41
N PRO A 125 -3.82 -19.39 26.20
CA PRO A 125 -4.96 -20.03 25.57
C PRO A 125 -4.73 -20.37 24.10
N LEU A 126 -3.77 -19.73 23.45
CA LEU A 126 -3.48 -19.92 22.04
C LEU A 126 -1.97 -19.89 21.78
N CYS A 127 -1.51 -20.84 20.99
CA CYS A 127 -0.16 -20.90 20.45
C CYS A 127 -0.21 -21.30 18.97
N SER A 128 0.90 -21.13 18.26
CA SER A 128 1.06 -21.58 16.86
C SER A 128 2.52 -21.87 16.57
N ASP A 129 2.77 -22.96 15.84
CA ASP A 129 4.11 -23.26 15.30
C ASP A 129 4.39 -22.50 14.02
N LEU A 130 3.37 -21.84 13.47
CA LEU A 130 3.56 -20.93 12.35
C LEU A 130 4.19 -19.62 12.84
N PHE A 131 5.14 -19.10 12.08
CA PHE A 131 5.75 -17.82 12.36
C PHE A 131 4.68 -16.72 12.43
N HIS A 132 4.65 -16.02 13.53
CA HIS A 132 3.82 -14.84 13.70
C HIS A 132 4.61 -13.78 14.46
N GLY A 133 4.87 -12.67 13.81
CA GLY A 133 5.62 -11.56 14.39
C GLY A 133 4.88 -10.98 15.57
N THR A 134 5.40 -11.21 16.77
CA THR A 134 4.96 -10.53 17.97
C THR A 134 5.62 -9.16 18.07
N GLN A 135 4.91 -8.22 18.57
CA GLN A 135 5.13 -6.78 18.51
C GLN A 135 6.21 -6.22 19.42
N GLN A 136 7.39 -6.74 19.40
CA GLN A 136 8.48 -6.18 20.21
C GLN A 136 9.37 -5.19 19.44
N VAL A 137 8.82 -4.45 18.48
CA VAL A 137 9.56 -3.32 17.91
C VAL A 137 9.09 -2.03 18.60
N PRO A 138 9.94 -1.38 19.40
CA PRO A 138 9.53 -0.31 20.33
C PRO A 138 9.02 0.99 19.70
N ARG A 139 8.94 1.14 18.41
CA ARG A 139 8.60 2.42 17.76
C ARG A 139 7.33 2.46 16.93
N TRP A 140 6.83 1.32 16.56
CA TRP A 140 5.52 1.23 15.94
C TRP A 140 4.83 0.10 16.67
N PRO A 141 4.00 0.41 17.68
CA PRO A 141 3.05 -0.59 18.06
C PRO A 141 2.35 -0.95 16.77
N ILE A 142 2.68 -2.10 16.19
CA ILE A 142 1.71 -2.75 15.37
C ILE A 142 0.60 -2.89 16.36
N THR A 143 -0.31 -1.95 16.30
CA THR A 143 -1.54 -2.10 17.02
C THR A 143 -2.17 -3.29 16.38
N VAL A 144 -1.78 -4.47 16.88
CA VAL A 144 -2.64 -5.64 16.73
C VAL A 144 -3.98 -5.08 17.10
N PRO A 145 -4.99 -5.28 16.25
CA PRO A 145 -6.30 -4.82 16.57
C PRO A 145 -6.56 -5.24 18.01
N HIS A 146 -6.87 -4.28 18.85
CA HIS A 146 -7.05 -4.49 20.26
C HIS A 146 -7.99 -5.67 20.48
N ALA A 147 -7.47 -6.77 20.98
CA ALA A 147 -8.20 -8.02 21.05
C ALA A 147 -8.80 -8.26 22.42
N SER A 148 -8.46 -7.45 23.41
CA SER A 148 -9.10 -7.49 24.73
C SER A 148 -10.19 -6.42 24.82
N ASN A 149 -11.15 -6.64 25.72
CA ASN A 149 -12.18 -5.65 26.03
C ASN A 149 -11.61 -4.33 26.57
N ASP A 150 -10.33 -4.32 26.97
CA ASP A 150 -9.56 -3.16 27.42
C ASP A 150 -8.78 -2.49 26.28
N GLY A 151 -8.90 -3.01 25.07
CA GLY A 151 -8.31 -2.40 23.91
C GLY A 151 -6.83 -2.71 23.68
N ASN A 152 -6.18 -3.56 24.44
CA ASN A 152 -4.75 -3.79 24.35
C ASN A 152 -4.40 -5.27 24.12
N CYS A 153 -4.20 -5.66 22.86
CA CYS A 153 -3.69 -6.99 22.52
C CYS A 153 -2.19 -6.97 22.26
N SER A 154 -1.43 -6.41 23.18
CA SER A 154 0.02 -6.51 23.17
C SER A 154 0.54 -7.73 23.95
N ALA A 155 -0.34 -8.46 24.65
CA ALA A 155 0.04 -9.62 25.43
C ALA A 155 0.22 -10.86 24.54
N PRO A 156 1.23 -11.69 24.80
CA PRO A 156 1.35 -13.01 24.19
C PRO A 156 0.08 -13.85 24.38
N GLY A 157 -0.38 -14.50 23.32
CA GLY A 157 -1.58 -15.36 23.38
C GLY A 157 -2.92 -14.65 23.18
N CYS A 158 -2.90 -13.43 22.68
CA CYS A 158 -4.11 -12.70 22.30
C CYS A 158 -4.84 -13.40 21.15
N ASP A 159 -6.17 -13.51 21.24
CA ASP A 159 -6.99 -14.23 20.28
C ASP A 159 -7.41 -13.33 19.10
N CYS A 160 -6.97 -13.67 17.90
CA CYS A 160 -7.36 -13.03 16.65
C CYS A 160 -8.37 -13.85 15.83
N GLY A 161 -9.27 -14.56 16.51
CA GLY A 161 -10.28 -15.38 15.86
C GLY A 161 -9.91 -16.86 15.80
N GLY A 162 -9.38 -17.40 16.91
CA GLY A 162 -8.96 -18.78 17.06
C GLY A 162 -7.50 -19.06 16.69
N VAL A 163 -6.71 -18.01 16.47
CA VAL A 163 -5.26 -18.08 16.29
C VAL A 163 -4.59 -16.97 17.10
N PRO A 164 -3.31 -17.13 17.53
CA PRO A 164 -2.56 -16.04 18.13
C PRO A 164 -2.55 -14.80 17.24
N CYS A 165 -2.69 -13.63 17.86
CA CYS A 165 -2.54 -12.38 17.12
C CYS A 165 -1.09 -12.17 16.72
N GLY A 166 -0.89 -11.65 15.53
CA GLY A 166 0.40 -11.37 14.94
C GLY A 166 0.30 -11.28 13.41
N ARG A 167 1.40 -11.01 12.76
CA ARG A 167 1.49 -11.09 11.30
C ARG A 167 2.18 -12.40 10.95
N TYR A 168 1.45 -13.31 10.36
CA TYR A 168 1.98 -14.54 9.80
C TYR A 168 2.62 -14.23 8.45
N LEU A 169 3.44 -15.12 7.92
CA LEU A 169 4.06 -14.96 6.62
C LEU A 169 3.58 -16.03 5.65
N PHE A 170 3.18 -15.62 4.46
CA PHE A 170 2.82 -16.55 3.39
C PHE A 170 4.06 -17.28 2.85
N ASP A 171 3.95 -18.57 2.59
CA ASP A 171 4.94 -19.33 1.84
C ASP A 171 4.74 -19.15 0.33
N HIS A 172 5.48 -18.26 -0.27
CA HIS A 172 5.42 -17.97 -1.70
C HIS A 172 5.96 -19.09 -2.58
N THR A 173 6.64 -20.10 -2.04
CA THR A 173 7.05 -21.29 -2.78
C THR A 173 5.87 -22.23 -3.02
N ASN A 174 4.80 -22.14 -2.21
CA ASN A 174 3.62 -23.00 -2.28
C ASN A 174 2.64 -22.53 -3.38
N ALA A 175 2.51 -23.32 -4.44
CA ALA A 175 1.65 -22.98 -5.57
C ALA A 175 0.15 -22.98 -5.23
N SER A 176 -0.30 -23.85 -4.30
CA SER A 176 -1.72 -23.89 -3.90
C SER A 176 -2.09 -22.68 -3.04
N MET A 177 -1.20 -22.21 -2.20
CA MET A 177 -1.36 -20.93 -1.47
C MET A 177 -1.51 -19.77 -2.47
N ARG A 178 -0.61 -19.66 -3.47
CA ARG A 178 -0.70 -18.61 -4.48
C ARG A 178 -2.00 -18.66 -5.26
N ALA A 179 -2.46 -19.86 -5.62
CA ALA A 179 -3.75 -20.03 -6.33
C ALA A 179 -4.94 -19.55 -5.49
N TRP A 180 -4.97 -19.89 -4.20
CA TRP A 180 -6.00 -19.41 -3.28
C TRP A 180 -5.92 -17.88 -3.09
N LEU A 181 -4.73 -17.35 -2.84
CA LEU A 181 -4.51 -15.91 -2.69
C LEU A 181 -5.09 -15.12 -3.87
N ILE A 182 -4.86 -15.61 -5.09
CA ILE A 182 -5.36 -14.97 -6.30
C ILE A 182 -6.88 -15.12 -6.43
N ASN A 183 -7.36 -16.36 -6.36
CA ASN A 183 -8.75 -16.65 -6.76
C ASN A 183 -9.78 -16.29 -5.69
N GLU A 184 -9.41 -16.40 -4.39
CA GLU A 184 -10.34 -16.19 -3.29
C GLU A 184 -10.07 -14.87 -2.56
N HIS A 185 -8.81 -14.58 -2.19
CA HIS A 185 -8.49 -13.41 -1.39
C HIS A 185 -8.42 -12.11 -2.22
N ILE A 186 -7.95 -12.18 -3.47
CA ILE A 186 -7.84 -11.04 -4.40
C ILE A 186 -9.06 -10.90 -5.30
N LEU A 187 -9.47 -11.99 -5.98
CA LEU A 187 -10.57 -11.98 -6.95
C LEU A 187 -11.91 -12.35 -6.35
N GLY A 188 -11.97 -12.74 -5.07
CA GLY A 188 -13.21 -13.13 -4.40
C GLY A 188 -14.15 -11.96 -4.11
N ALA A 189 -15.26 -12.26 -3.41
CA ALA A 189 -16.35 -11.33 -3.13
C ALA A 189 -15.96 -10.12 -2.25
N THR A 190 -14.85 -10.20 -1.52
CA THR A 190 -14.30 -9.08 -0.74
C THR A 190 -13.17 -8.33 -1.46
N GLY A 191 -12.85 -8.73 -2.69
CA GLY A 191 -11.87 -8.12 -3.59
C GLY A 191 -12.50 -7.74 -4.94
N ILE A 192 -11.81 -7.99 -6.05
CA ILE A 192 -12.24 -7.59 -7.41
C ILE A 192 -13.57 -8.24 -7.83
N GLY A 193 -13.97 -9.36 -7.26
CA GLY A 193 -15.28 -9.98 -7.48
C GLY A 193 -16.46 -9.20 -6.89
N ASN A 194 -16.22 -8.12 -6.18
CA ASN A 194 -17.25 -7.20 -5.68
C ASN A 194 -17.45 -6.03 -6.66
N ASP A 195 -18.67 -5.76 -7.08
CA ASP A 195 -19.00 -4.73 -8.07
C ASP A 195 -18.58 -3.30 -7.66
N ASN A 196 -18.41 -3.05 -6.35
CA ASN A 196 -17.97 -1.77 -5.83
C ASN A 196 -16.43 -1.64 -5.75
N ILE A 197 -15.69 -2.72 -6.04
CA ILE A 197 -14.23 -2.74 -5.91
C ILE A 197 -13.60 -2.88 -7.30
N SER A 198 -12.80 -1.89 -7.68
CA SER A 198 -12.16 -1.81 -8.99
C SER A 198 -10.65 -2.07 -8.94
N ALA A 199 -10.07 -2.06 -7.74
CA ALA A 199 -8.61 -2.12 -7.59
C ALA A 199 -8.16 -2.77 -6.29
N ILE A 200 -6.92 -3.25 -6.27
CA ILE A 200 -6.26 -3.81 -5.09
C ILE A 200 -4.95 -3.07 -4.83
N TYR A 201 -4.76 -2.57 -3.62
CA TYR A 201 -3.45 -2.15 -3.12
C TYR A 201 -2.73 -3.36 -2.54
N LEU A 202 -1.56 -3.66 -3.07
CA LEU A 202 -0.72 -4.79 -2.67
C LEU A 202 0.40 -4.26 -1.77
N ASP A 203 0.28 -4.51 -0.49
CA ASP A 203 1.22 -4.03 0.51
C ASP A 203 2.33 -5.05 0.79
N ASP A 204 3.44 -4.54 1.32
CA ASP A 204 4.66 -5.24 1.65
C ASP A 204 5.41 -5.87 0.47
N ASN A 205 6.71 -6.06 0.66
CA ASN A 205 7.61 -6.65 -0.32
C ASN A 205 8.42 -7.75 0.33
N TRP A 206 8.58 -8.86 -0.36
CA TRP A 206 9.56 -9.86 0.00
C TRP A 206 10.88 -9.59 -0.71
N GLN A 207 11.95 -9.33 0.03
CA GLN A 207 13.22 -8.96 -0.56
C GLN A 207 14.37 -9.90 -0.19
N THR A 208 15.38 -9.91 -1.06
CA THR A 208 16.67 -10.55 -0.81
C THR A 208 17.43 -9.87 0.32
N MET A 209 18.25 -10.65 1.02
CA MET A 209 19.07 -10.23 2.15
C MET A 209 19.80 -8.90 1.94
N PRO A 210 20.03 -8.10 3.00
CA PRO A 210 20.88 -6.92 2.95
C PRO A 210 22.25 -7.26 2.35
N GLY A 211 22.69 -6.51 1.34
CA GLY A 211 23.96 -6.75 0.63
C GLY A 211 23.85 -7.53 -0.66
N ALA A 212 22.73 -8.12 -1.01
CA ALA A 212 22.49 -8.58 -2.37
C ALA A 212 22.13 -7.38 -3.22
N GLU A 213 23.05 -6.90 -4.04
CA GLU A 213 22.80 -5.86 -5.02
C GLU A 213 21.77 -6.35 -6.05
N SER A 214 20.52 -6.08 -5.79
CA SER A 214 19.53 -6.05 -6.86
C SER A 214 18.64 -4.84 -6.59
N PRO A 215 18.81 -3.78 -7.36
CA PRO A 215 17.84 -2.71 -7.34
C PRO A 215 16.51 -3.34 -7.74
N SER A 216 15.50 -3.22 -6.87
CA SER A 216 14.14 -3.43 -7.30
C SER A 216 13.98 -2.64 -8.61
N PRO A 217 13.50 -3.25 -9.69
CA PRO A 217 13.25 -2.50 -10.93
C PRO A 217 12.27 -1.34 -10.72
N LEU A 218 11.71 -1.21 -9.55
CA LEU A 218 10.73 -0.20 -9.14
C LEU A 218 11.27 0.83 -8.14
N GLY A 219 12.57 0.77 -7.75
CA GLY A 219 13.23 1.86 -7.00
C GLY A 219 12.76 2.07 -5.57
N GLY A 220 12.01 1.14 -4.97
CA GLY A 220 11.57 1.20 -3.58
C GLY A 220 12.61 0.66 -2.61
N PRO A 221 12.57 1.07 -1.33
CA PRO A 221 13.41 0.50 -0.31
C PRO A 221 13.11 -0.99 -0.15
N THR A 222 14.16 -1.71 0.13
CA THR A 222 14.22 -3.14 0.32
C THR A 222 13.58 -3.50 1.66
N GLU A 223 12.29 -3.88 1.69
CA GLU A 223 11.61 -4.21 2.93
C GLU A 223 10.95 -5.59 2.88
N ILE A 224 11.40 -6.51 3.72
CA ILE A 224 10.52 -7.58 4.18
C ILE A 224 9.56 -6.91 5.15
N GLY A 225 8.28 -7.00 4.88
CA GLY A 225 7.19 -6.29 5.53
C GLY A 225 7.40 -5.78 6.94
N TYR A 226 6.87 -4.60 7.19
CA TYR A 226 6.72 -4.02 8.52
C TYR A 226 6.38 -5.11 9.54
N PRO A 227 7.12 -5.47 10.36
CA PRO A 227 7.74 -5.27 11.63
C PRO A 227 9.15 -5.85 11.77
N LEU A 228 9.84 -6.10 10.69
CA LEU A 228 11.09 -6.86 10.66
C LEU A 228 12.33 -5.98 10.70
N PHE A 229 12.14 -4.66 10.94
CA PHE A 229 13.26 -3.73 11.03
C PHE A 229 13.68 -3.47 12.46
N ASN A 230 14.97 -3.58 12.70
CA ASN A 230 15.59 -2.97 13.86
C ASN A 230 15.69 -1.45 13.62
N THR A 231 14.72 -0.70 14.12
CA THR A 231 14.68 0.76 14.03
C THR A 231 15.65 1.46 15.01
N THR A 232 16.34 0.72 15.86
CA THR A 232 17.37 1.29 16.75
C THR A 232 18.67 1.56 16.01
N THR A 233 18.84 1.02 14.81
CA THR A 233 19.98 1.30 13.92
C THR A 233 19.61 2.38 12.91
N SER A 234 20.59 3.20 12.50
CA SER A 234 20.42 4.20 11.46
C SER A 234 21.51 4.00 10.39
N PRO A 235 21.15 3.58 9.15
CA PRO A 235 19.80 3.25 8.67
C PRO A 235 19.19 2.02 9.36
N PRO A 236 17.86 1.85 9.33
CA PRO A 236 17.21 0.66 9.85
C PRO A 236 17.76 -0.59 9.17
N THR A 237 18.14 -1.58 9.95
CA THR A 237 18.56 -2.88 9.44
C THR A 237 17.44 -3.89 9.61
N LEU A 238 17.41 -4.92 8.75
CA LEU A 238 16.57 -6.09 8.98
C LEU A 238 16.79 -6.60 10.40
N TYR A 239 15.69 -6.96 11.07
CA TYR A 239 15.79 -7.63 12.36
C TYR A 239 16.36 -9.03 12.10
N ASP A 240 17.64 -9.21 12.37
CA ASP A 240 18.34 -10.48 12.16
C ASP A 240 17.62 -11.66 12.81
N GLY A 241 16.86 -11.39 13.89
CA GLY A 241 16.02 -12.35 14.58
C GLY A 241 14.96 -13.02 13.71
N VAL A 242 14.39 -12.34 12.70
CA VAL A 242 13.34 -12.96 11.86
C VAL A 242 13.90 -14.03 10.96
N ILE A 243 15.03 -13.77 10.32
CA ILE A 243 15.69 -14.79 9.48
C ILE A 243 16.14 -15.97 10.32
N SER A 244 16.68 -15.72 11.53
CA SER A 244 17.07 -16.79 12.45
C SER A 244 15.84 -17.56 12.98
N ASP A 245 14.74 -16.88 13.26
CA ASP A 245 13.53 -17.51 13.76
C ASP A 245 12.75 -18.29 12.69
N LEU A 246 12.96 -17.98 11.41
CA LEU A 246 12.53 -18.80 10.28
C LEU A 246 13.53 -19.91 9.93
N GLY A 247 14.77 -19.83 10.43
CA GLY A 247 15.85 -20.78 10.12
C GLY A 247 16.29 -20.74 8.65
N PHE A 248 16.00 -19.67 7.94
CA PHE A 248 16.23 -19.59 6.50
C PHE A 248 17.71 -19.39 6.17
N ASN A 249 18.20 -20.23 5.28
CA ASN A 249 19.45 -20.01 4.58
C ASN A 249 19.24 -19.11 3.33
N ALA A 250 20.32 -18.68 2.70
CA ALA A 250 20.27 -17.79 1.55
C ALA A 250 19.48 -18.36 0.35
N ALA A 251 19.48 -19.68 0.15
CA ALA A 251 18.73 -20.31 -0.94
C ALA A 251 17.21 -20.27 -0.67
N GLU A 252 16.79 -20.47 0.56
CA GLU A 252 15.39 -20.40 0.97
C GLU A 252 14.87 -18.96 0.90
N VAL A 253 15.65 -17.97 1.35
CA VAL A 253 15.31 -16.55 1.16
C VAL A 253 15.14 -16.21 -0.31
N LYS A 254 16.06 -16.72 -1.16
CA LYS A 254 15.94 -16.52 -2.61
C LYS A 254 14.70 -17.19 -3.19
N ALA A 255 14.38 -18.43 -2.76
CA ALA A 255 13.21 -19.15 -3.22
C ALA A 255 11.91 -18.40 -2.87
N GLN A 256 11.79 -17.86 -1.64
CA GLN A 256 10.69 -17.02 -1.23
C GLN A 256 10.59 -15.74 -2.06
N THR A 257 11.72 -15.08 -2.32
CA THR A 257 11.78 -13.87 -3.16
C THR A 257 11.29 -14.14 -4.58
N ASP A 258 11.75 -15.23 -5.18
CA ASP A 258 11.35 -15.61 -6.55
C ASP A 258 9.87 -16.00 -6.58
N GLY A 259 9.40 -16.74 -5.58
CA GLY A 259 7.99 -17.09 -5.42
C GLY A 259 7.10 -15.87 -5.22
N TRP A 260 7.54 -14.87 -4.44
CA TRP A 260 6.83 -13.61 -4.28
C TRP A 260 6.75 -12.82 -5.60
N LYS A 261 7.84 -12.72 -6.35
CA LYS A 261 7.84 -12.07 -7.69
C LYS A 261 6.85 -12.75 -8.64
N GLU A 262 6.81 -14.07 -8.62
CA GLU A 262 5.84 -14.82 -9.43
C GLU A 262 4.41 -14.60 -8.94
N THR A 263 4.16 -14.55 -7.62
CA THR A 263 2.86 -14.19 -7.04
C THR A 263 2.40 -12.81 -7.54
N MET A 264 3.29 -11.80 -7.44
CA MET A 264 3.00 -10.45 -7.93
C MET A 264 2.61 -10.43 -9.39
N ARG A 265 3.40 -11.10 -10.22
CA ARG A 265 3.14 -11.21 -11.66
C ARG A 265 1.78 -11.85 -11.95
N GLN A 266 1.43 -12.92 -11.25
CA GLN A 266 0.17 -13.64 -11.42
C GLN A 266 -1.02 -12.80 -10.91
N VAL A 267 -0.90 -12.16 -9.75
CA VAL A 267 -1.94 -11.27 -9.19
C VAL A 267 -2.23 -10.12 -10.15
N GLN A 268 -1.20 -9.42 -10.63
CA GLN A 268 -1.36 -8.29 -11.54
C GLN A 268 -2.06 -8.72 -12.85
N ALA A 269 -1.64 -9.85 -13.42
CA ALA A 269 -2.26 -10.39 -14.63
C ALA A 269 -3.72 -10.81 -14.41
N ALA A 270 -4.04 -11.45 -13.27
CA ALA A 270 -5.38 -11.91 -12.94
C ALA A 270 -6.33 -10.74 -12.67
N VAL A 271 -5.89 -9.75 -11.91
CA VAL A 271 -6.66 -8.53 -11.62
C VAL A 271 -6.95 -7.75 -12.91
N LEU A 272 -5.96 -7.58 -13.77
CA LEU A 272 -6.15 -6.91 -15.06
C LEU A 272 -7.12 -7.69 -15.98
N LYS A 273 -7.00 -9.01 -16.03
CA LYS A 273 -7.94 -9.88 -16.77
C LYS A 273 -9.38 -9.76 -16.27
N ALA A 274 -9.55 -9.55 -14.96
CA ALA A 274 -10.87 -9.34 -14.35
C ALA A 274 -11.41 -7.90 -14.52
N GLY A 275 -10.70 -7.05 -15.26
CA GLY A 275 -11.11 -5.66 -15.53
C GLY A 275 -10.76 -4.66 -14.44
N GLY A 276 -10.03 -5.10 -13.41
CA GLY A 276 -9.49 -4.25 -12.34
C GLY A 276 -8.04 -3.84 -12.57
N TRP A 277 -7.44 -3.23 -11.58
CA TRP A 277 -5.99 -2.99 -11.54
C TRP A 277 -5.45 -3.16 -10.13
N SER A 278 -4.13 -3.38 -10.04
CA SER A 278 -3.41 -3.44 -8.77
C SER A 278 -2.22 -2.52 -8.79
N TRP A 279 -1.83 -2.01 -7.63
CA TRP A 279 -0.58 -1.27 -7.46
C TRP A 279 0.04 -1.61 -6.10
N ALA A 280 1.35 -1.41 -6.00
CA ALA A 280 2.11 -1.73 -4.80
C ALA A 280 3.02 -0.57 -4.34
N TRP A 281 3.08 0.53 -5.09
CA TRP A 281 4.11 1.54 -4.88
C TRP A 281 3.57 2.95 -4.93
N PHE A 282 4.20 3.79 -4.09
CA PHE A 282 4.09 5.23 -4.15
C PHE A 282 5.37 5.79 -4.75
N LEU A 283 5.25 6.58 -5.80
CA LEU A 283 6.37 7.27 -6.39
C LEU A 283 6.24 8.77 -6.16
N PRO A 284 7.35 9.48 -5.96
CA PRO A 284 7.29 10.94 -5.92
C PRO A 284 6.75 11.48 -7.24
N ALA A 285 5.84 12.45 -7.18
CA ALA A 285 5.20 13.03 -8.35
C ALA A 285 6.20 13.80 -9.24
N LYS A 286 7.33 14.21 -8.67
CA LYS A 286 8.42 14.90 -9.37
C LYS A 286 9.78 14.49 -8.84
N PRO A 287 10.87 14.83 -9.55
CA PRO A 287 12.22 14.73 -9.00
C PRO A 287 12.35 15.48 -7.67
N ALA A 288 13.19 14.96 -6.77
CA ALA A 288 13.42 15.60 -5.47
C ALA A 288 13.88 17.08 -5.64
N PRO A 289 13.45 18.00 -4.78
CA PRO A 289 13.69 19.44 -4.94
C PRO A 289 15.17 19.85 -5.02
N GLN A 290 16.06 19.04 -4.45
CA GLN A 290 17.50 19.27 -4.44
C GLN A 290 18.24 18.35 -5.45
N SER A 291 17.51 17.68 -6.32
CA SER A 291 18.12 16.83 -7.34
C SER A 291 19.03 17.64 -8.24
N SER A 292 20.23 17.13 -8.50
CA SER A 292 21.06 17.67 -9.57
C SER A 292 20.31 17.55 -10.90
N LYS A 293 20.66 18.40 -11.88
CA LYS A 293 20.16 18.27 -13.26
C LYS A 293 20.21 16.82 -13.74
N LYS A 294 21.33 16.11 -13.49
CA LYS A 294 21.53 14.71 -13.85
C LYS A 294 20.49 13.78 -13.20
N ALA A 295 20.20 13.97 -11.92
CA ALA A 295 19.23 13.14 -11.22
C ALA A 295 17.78 13.43 -11.68
N CYS A 296 17.46 14.67 -11.98
CA CYS A 296 16.18 15.06 -12.56
C CYS A 296 15.99 14.45 -13.96
N VAL A 297 16.97 14.54 -14.82
CA VAL A 297 16.93 13.89 -16.15
C VAL A 297 16.77 12.38 -15.99
N ALA A 298 17.54 11.77 -15.08
CA ALA A 298 17.44 10.33 -14.80
C ALA A 298 16.04 9.91 -14.30
N TYR A 299 15.34 10.75 -13.55
CA TYR A 299 13.95 10.48 -13.16
C TYR A 299 13.04 10.33 -14.38
N PHE A 300 13.09 11.26 -15.34
CA PHE A 300 12.28 11.18 -16.56
C PHE A 300 12.75 10.09 -17.51
N ASP A 301 14.06 9.82 -17.59
CA ASP A 301 14.63 8.79 -18.47
C ASP A 301 14.56 7.38 -17.91
N SER A 302 14.24 7.23 -16.62
CA SER A 302 14.16 5.91 -16.00
C SER A 302 13.17 5.01 -16.74
N SER A 303 13.52 3.74 -16.88
CA SER A 303 12.61 2.72 -17.41
C SER A 303 11.32 2.66 -16.59
N THR A 304 11.41 2.97 -15.29
CA THR A 304 10.27 3.07 -14.37
C THR A 304 9.31 4.15 -14.82
N THR A 305 9.77 5.39 -15.00
CA THR A 305 8.92 6.51 -15.44
C THR A 305 8.34 6.27 -16.84
N LYS A 306 9.09 5.61 -17.73
CA LYS A 306 8.64 5.25 -19.08
C LYS A 306 7.69 4.04 -19.09
N SER A 307 7.83 3.10 -18.13
CA SER A 307 6.98 1.91 -18.02
C SER A 307 5.60 2.19 -17.43
N TYR A 308 5.35 3.37 -16.85
CA TYR A 308 4.04 3.77 -16.33
C TYR A 308 2.95 3.88 -17.40
N ALA A 309 3.31 3.80 -18.64
CA ALA A 309 2.32 3.76 -19.72
C ALA A 309 1.36 2.55 -19.63
N THR A 310 1.72 1.47 -18.94
CA THR A 310 0.97 0.22 -18.91
C THR A 310 0.61 -0.27 -17.50
N GLY A 311 1.23 0.27 -16.45
CA GLY A 311 1.02 -0.14 -15.06
C GLY A 311 0.15 0.83 -14.26
N ALA A 312 -0.52 0.30 -13.24
CA ALA A 312 -1.20 1.14 -12.25
C ALA A 312 -0.16 1.71 -11.27
N ILE A 313 -0.22 3.00 -11.05
CA ILE A 313 0.70 3.71 -10.19
C ILE A 313 0.02 4.84 -9.44
N GLN A 314 0.44 5.03 -8.20
CA GLN A 314 0.14 6.21 -7.43
C GLN A 314 1.38 7.09 -7.31
N MET A 315 1.25 8.35 -7.70
CA MET A 315 2.31 9.36 -7.54
C MET A 315 1.95 10.30 -6.40
N SER A 316 2.89 10.47 -5.48
CA SER A 316 2.70 11.28 -4.28
C SER A 316 3.20 12.69 -4.50
N MET A 317 2.32 13.67 -4.27
CA MET A 317 2.67 15.09 -4.25
C MET A 317 3.59 15.42 -3.09
N SER A 318 4.47 16.36 -3.32
CA SER A 318 5.33 16.92 -2.27
C SER A 318 4.48 17.66 -1.24
N HIS A 319 4.58 17.26 0.02
CA HIS A 319 3.81 17.87 1.10
C HIS A 319 4.61 17.92 2.40
N THR A 320 4.15 18.77 3.31
CA THR A 320 4.52 18.75 4.73
C THR A 320 3.30 18.33 5.52
N GLU A 321 3.51 17.47 6.49
CA GLU A 321 2.48 17.10 7.45
C GLU A 321 2.43 18.16 8.54
N VAL A 322 1.24 18.66 8.84
CA VAL A 322 0.98 19.57 9.95
C VAL A 322 0.05 18.84 10.92
N THR A 323 0.62 18.40 12.03
CA THR A 323 -0.13 17.70 13.07
C THR A 323 -0.78 18.71 14.01
N ASP A 324 -2.07 18.59 14.22
CA ASP A 324 -2.79 19.26 15.30
C ASP A 324 -2.56 18.48 16.60
N PRO A 325 -1.82 19.04 17.57
CA PRO A 325 -1.51 18.33 18.80
C PRO A 325 -2.72 18.19 19.74
N VAL A 326 -3.79 18.93 19.49
CA VAL A 326 -4.99 18.93 20.33
C VAL A 326 -5.97 17.84 19.87
N HIS A 327 -6.17 17.73 18.56
CA HIS A 327 -7.14 16.80 17.98
C HIS A 327 -6.50 15.52 17.45
N HIS A 328 -5.17 15.39 17.54
CA HIS A 328 -4.39 14.26 16.99
C HIS A 328 -4.68 14.01 15.49
N THR A 329 -5.08 15.04 14.77
CA THR A 329 -5.32 15.00 13.34
C THR A 329 -4.15 15.61 12.60
N SER A 330 -3.79 15.05 11.45
CA SER A 330 -2.78 15.63 10.57
C SER A 330 -3.42 16.12 9.28
N THR A 331 -2.96 17.26 8.82
CA THR A 331 -3.32 17.80 7.50
C THR A 331 -2.08 17.89 6.62
N TYR A 332 -2.25 17.67 5.32
CA TYR A 332 -1.18 17.80 4.36
C TYR A 332 -1.22 19.16 3.66
N LYS A 333 -0.09 19.87 3.74
CA LYS A 333 0.13 21.10 2.99
C LYS A 333 1.04 20.79 1.80
N TYR A 334 0.51 20.89 0.59
CA TYR A 334 1.31 20.72 -0.62
C TYR A 334 2.34 21.84 -0.75
N THR A 335 3.59 21.46 -1.00
CA THR A 335 4.73 22.39 -1.06
C THR A 335 5.05 22.88 -2.45
N SER A 336 4.74 22.11 -3.48
CA SER A 336 5.05 22.44 -4.88
C SER A 336 3.99 21.86 -5.84
N PRO A 337 2.71 22.20 -5.66
CA PRO A 337 1.63 21.50 -6.36
C PRO A 337 1.62 21.70 -7.87
N VAL A 338 2.17 22.80 -8.37
CA VAL A 338 2.26 23.04 -9.81
C VAL A 338 3.33 22.17 -10.45
N GLU A 339 4.50 22.09 -9.83
CA GLU A 339 5.60 21.26 -10.28
C GLU A 339 5.25 19.77 -10.22
N ASP A 340 4.61 19.33 -9.12
CA ASP A 340 4.14 17.95 -8.96
C ASP A 340 3.12 17.58 -10.04
N LEU A 341 2.16 18.46 -10.29
CA LEU A 341 1.13 18.27 -11.30
C LEU A 341 1.70 18.29 -12.72
N ALA A 342 2.62 19.19 -13.02
CA ALA A 342 3.27 19.25 -14.33
C ALA A 342 4.07 17.98 -14.61
N SER A 343 4.89 17.54 -13.64
CA SER A 343 5.65 16.30 -13.77
C SER A 343 4.72 15.09 -13.93
N PHE A 344 3.65 15.00 -13.13
CA PHE A 344 2.66 13.94 -13.28
C PHE A 344 2.01 13.92 -14.68
N LEU A 345 1.59 15.07 -15.20
CA LEU A 345 0.97 15.14 -16.52
C LEU A 345 1.93 14.74 -17.65
N LEU A 346 3.24 14.98 -17.49
CA LEU A 346 4.25 14.48 -18.42
C LEU A 346 4.22 12.95 -18.49
N VAL A 347 4.29 12.28 -17.35
CA VAL A 347 4.47 10.83 -17.26
C VAL A 347 3.17 10.03 -17.25
N ARG A 348 2.04 10.69 -17.03
CA ARG A 348 0.74 10.05 -16.82
C ARG A 348 0.38 9.04 -17.90
N GLY A 349 0.24 7.78 -17.49
CA GLY A 349 -0.38 6.70 -18.24
C GLY A 349 -1.88 6.54 -17.91
N PRO A 350 -2.56 5.54 -18.49
CA PRO A 350 -4.01 5.33 -18.30
C PRO A 350 -4.41 4.97 -16.86
N TYR A 351 -3.52 4.35 -16.09
CA TYR A 351 -3.77 3.91 -14.73
C TYR A 351 -2.92 4.67 -13.69
N ALA A 352 -2.44 5.86 -14.05
CA ALA A 352 -1.69 6.71 -13.14
C ALA A 352 -2.63 7.65 -12.38
N TYR A 353 -2.41 7.77 -11.07
CA TYR A 353 -3.18 8.60 -10.14
C TYR A 353 -2.25 9.48 -9.32
N LEU A 354 -2.65 10.73 -9.10
CA LEU A 354 -1.90 11.71 -8.31
C LEU A 354 -2.60 11.94 -6.98
N GLY A 355 -1.87 11.82 -5.90
CA GLY A 355 -2.39 12.01 -4.54
C GLY A 355 -1.33 12.40 -3.54
N ALA A 356 -1.60 12.24 -2.26
CA ALA A 356 -0.68 12.58 -1.17
C ALA A 356 0.09 11.36 -0.61
N GLY A 357 0.05 10.23 -1.29
CA GLY A 357 0.57 8.98 -0.73
C GLY A 357 -0.39 8.36 0.28
N TRP A 358 0.15 7.55 1.18
CA TRP A 358 -0.63 7.02 2.28
C TRP A 358 -0.76 8.08 3.38
N ALA A 359 -1.99 8.54 3.58
CA ALA A 359 -2.27 9.57 4.55
C ALA A 359 -2.51 9.03 5.97
N GLY A 360 -2.67 7.71 6.11
CA GLY A 360 -3.06 7.10 7.40
C GLY A 360 -4.50 7.39 7.79
N CYS A 361 -4.91 6.86 8.94
CA CYS A 361 -6.22 7.13 9.49
C CYS A 361 -6.27 8.53 10.10
N ASP A 362 -7.41 9.19 9.93
CA ASP A 362 -7.69 10.53 10.46
C ASP A 362 -6.77 11.64 9.93
N CYS A 363 -6.09 11.36 8.81
CA CYS A 363 -5.17 12.24 8.14
C CYS A 363 -5.67 12.51 6.72
N TYR A 364 -6.20 13.72 6.47
CA TYR A 364 -6.87 13.98 5.21
C TYR A 364 -6.15 15.07 4.42
N PRO A 365 -5.65 14.74 3.20
CA PRO A 365 -5.07 15.75 2.34
C PRO A 365 -6.16 16.66 1.77
N ASN A 366 -5.89 17.96 1.75
CA ASN A 366 -6.77 18.91 1.09
C ASN A 366 -6.86 18.62 -0.40
N PHE A 367 -8.05 18.73 -0.96
CA PHE A 367 -8.24 18.61 -2.40
C PHE A 367 -7.66 19.85 -3.10
N TYR A 368 -6.61 19.66 -3.91
CA TYR A 368 -5.96 20.75 -4.61
C TYR A 368 -6.82 21.24 -5.80
N SER A 369 -7.06 22.53 -5.90
CA SER A 369 -7.91 23.11 -6.96
C SER A 369 -7.43 22.84 -8.39
N GLY A 370 -6.15 22.59 -8.58
CA GLY A 370 -5.60 22.15 -9.87
C GLY A 370 -6.18 20.80 -10.35
N PHE A 371 -6.68 19.96 -9.44
CA PHE A 371 -7.32 18.70 -9.81
C PHE A 371 -8.69 18.85 -10.49
N GLU A 372 -9.36 19.97 -10.32
CA GLU A 372 -10.65 20.24 -10.96
C GLU A 372 -10.53 20.63 -12.43
N ARG A 373 -9.32 21.00 -12.88
CA ARG A 373 -9.09 21.45 -14.25
C ARG A 373 -9.14 20.30 -15.24
N ASP A 374 -9.76 20.56 -16.38
CA ASP A 374 -9.77 19.65 -17.51
C ASP A 374 -8.59 19.95 -18.44
N TYR A 375 -7.54 19.17 -18.32
CA TYR A 375 -6.34 19.25 -19.18
C TYR A 375 -6.55 18.58 -20.55
N GLY A 376 -7.68 17.92 -20.76
CA GLY A 376 -8.00 17.18 -21.97
C GLY A 376 -7.38 15.78 -22.01
N VAL A 377 -7.03 15.33 -23.21
CA VAL A 377 -6.36 14.04 -23.44
C VAL A 377 -4.95 14.27 -23.98
N PRO A 378 -3.99 13.40 -23.68
CA PRO A 378 -2.64 13.55 -24.20
C PRO A 378 -2.67 13.40 -25.74
N LYS A 379 -1.97 14.29 -26.45
CA LYS A 379 -1.82 14.23 -27.92
C LYS A 379 -0.70 13.27 -28.35
N THR A 380 0.18 12.91 -27.41
CA THR A 380 1.30 12.00 -27.63
C THR A 380 1.26 10.84 -26.64
N ALA A 381 1.74 9.67 -27.04
CA ALA A 381 1.81 8.49 -26.19
C ALA A 381 2.72 8.71 -24.97
N SER A 382 3.79 9.48 -25.12
CA SER A 382 4.76 9.81 -24.08
C SER A 382 5.19 11.27 -24.16
N PHE A 383 5.84 11.76 -23.12
CA PHE A 383 6.58 13.01 -23.14
C PHE A 383 7.90 12.86 -23.92
N ALA A 384 8.50 13.99 -24.31
CA ALA A 384 9.81 14.03 -24.95
C ALA A 384 10.62 15.22 -24.42
N GLU A 385 11.94 15.11 -24.52
CA GLU A 385 12.82 16.25 -24.35
C GLU A 385 12.62 17.25 -25.52
N THR A 386 12.52 18.53 -25.23
CA THR A 386 12.21 19.56 -26.25
C THR A 386 13.29 19.69 -27.31
N SER A 387 14.54 19.48 -26.96
CA SER A 387 15.69 19.28 -27.84
C SER A 387 16.73 18.43 -27.07
N VAL A 388 17.54 17.68 -27.82
CA VAL A 388 18.55 16.79 -27.23
C VAL A 388 19.49 17.58 -26.31
N GLY A 389 19.57 17.13 -25.04
CA GLY A 389 20.43 17.73 -24.01
C GLY A 389 19.90 19.02 -23.37
N SER A 390 18.70 19.48 -23.74
CA SER A 390 18.07 20.65 -23.12
C SER A 390 17.72 20.41 -21.63
N ALA A 391 17.46 19.16 -21.27
CA ALA A 391 16.90 18.76 -19.97
C ALA A 391 15.55 19.43 -19.66
N VAL A 392 14.80 19.81 -20.69
CA VAL A 392 13.44 20.31 -20.63
C VAL A 392 12.52 19.29 -21.28
N PHE A 393 11.62 18.70 -20.51
CA PHE A 393 10.67 17.71 -20.98
C PHE A 393 9.31 18.36 -21.24
N ALA A 394 8.62 17.95 -22.29
CA ALA A 394 7.32 18.49 -22.65
C ALA A 394 6.35 17.41 -23.12
N ARG A 395 5.06 17.68 -22.92
CA ARG A 395 3.94 16.88 -23.46
C ARG A 395 2.76 17.77 -23.78
N SER A 396 2.20 17.59 -24.97
CA SER A 396 1.03 18.31 -25.41
C SER A 396 -0.24 17.54 -25.06
N TRP A 397 -1.22 18.26 -24.52
CA TRP A 397 -2.57 17.80 -24.24
C TRP A 397 -3.56 18.59 -25.12
N THR A 398 -4.76 18.07 -25.29
CA THR A 398 -5.76 18.80 -26.12
C THR A 398 -6.09 20.18 -25.55
N LYS A 399 -6.07 20.35 -24.22
CA LYS A 399 -6.43 21.61 -23.54
C LYS A 399 -5.27 22.27 -22.78
N ALA A 400 -4.07 21.68 -22.82
CA ALA A 400 -2.91 22.24 -22.12
C ALA A 400 -1.60 21.90 -22.84
N GLU A 401 -0.58 22.74 -22.62
CA GLU A 401 0.83 22.42 -22.83
C GLU A 401 1.50 22.28 -21.48
N VAL A 402 2.30 21.24 -21.32
CA VAL A 402 2.94 20.90 -20.06
C VAL A 402 4.44 20.75 -20.28
N SER A 403 5.24 21.35 -19.42
CA SER A 403 6.69 21.17 -19.43
C SER A 403 7.27 21.10 -18.01
N PHE A 404 8.45 20.51 -17.92
CA PHE A 404 9.27 20.48 -16.72
C PHE A 404 10.73 20.70 -17.09
N ASP A 405 11.36 21.71 -16.48
CA ASP A 405 12.74 22.08 -16.73
C ASP A 405 13.64 21.58 -15.60
N CYS A 406 14.46 20.59 -15.89
CA CYS A 406 15.42 20.01 -14.95
C CYS A 406 16.60 20.94 -14.62
N ASN A 407 16.82 22.03 -15.37
CA ASN A 407 17.85 23.02 -15.04
C ASN A 407 17.41 23.92 -13.88
N THR A 408 16.11 24.14 -13.74
CA THR A 408 15.52 25.04 -12.74
C THR A 408 14.63 24.33 -11.72
N GLY A 409 14.25 23.06 -11.98
CA GLY A 409 13.29 22.32 -11.18
C GLY A 409 11.86 22.85 -11.30
N LYS A 410 11.53 23.59 -12.37
CA LYS A 410 10.24 24.24 -12.56
C LYS A 410 9.34 23.49 -13.51
N GLY A 411 8.09 23.27 -13.06
CA GLY A 411 6.99 22.78 -13.87
C GLY A 411 6.12 23.94 -14.37
N VAL A 412 5.66 23.84 -15.61
CA VAL A 412 4.78 24.84 -16.23
C VAL A 412 3.60 24.13 -16.88
N ILE A 413 2.40 24.65 -16.64
CA ILE A 413 1.15 24.20 -17.28
C ILE A 413 0.47 25.41 -17.88
N THR A 414 0.40 25.46 -19.19
CA THR A 414 -0.28 26.53 -19.95
C THR A 414 -1.59 25.97 -20.51
N MET A 415 -2.71 26.49 -20.02
CA MET A 415 -4.03 26.12 -20.56
C MET A 415 -4.23 26.77 -21.92
N LYS A 416 -4.74 26.01 -22.89
CA LYS A 416 -5.12 26.52 -24.20
C LYS A 416 -6.43 27.27 -24.10
N GLN A 417 -6.57 28.33 -24.91
CA GLN A 417 -7.84 29.01 -25.06
C GLN A 417 -8.85 28.03 -25.66
N PRO A 418 -10.14 28.09 -25.25
CA PRO A 418 -11.19 27.37 -25.97
C PRO A 418 -11.20 27.79 -27.42
N GLU A 419 -11.23 26.79 -28.32
CA GLU A 419 -11.43 27.04 -29.75
C GLU A 419 -12.87 27.48 -30.02
#